data_92bc4f4f73906302199c9a24da56df94
#
_entry.id   92bc4f4f73906302199c9a24da56df94
#
_cell.length_a   1.000
_cell.length_b   1.000
_cell.length_c   1.000
_cell.angle_alpha   90.00
_cell.angle_beta   90.00
_cell.angle_gamma   90.00
#
_symmetry.space_group_name_H-M   'P 1'
#
loop_
_entity.id
_entity.type
_entity.pdbx_description
1 polymer ?
#
loop_
_entity_poly.entity_id
_entity_poly.type
_entity_poly.pdbx_seq_one_letter_code
_entity_poly.pdbx_strand_id
1 'polypeptide(L)'
;MKLLRLMAVGLFVFGFSLHAAEKEYDVVVYGGTSAGVIAAVQAKKEGKTVVVVGSDKHLGGLSSGGLGWTDTGNKTVIGGLARDFYHRIWKEYNKDETWEFQDRSEYGGKGQGTAAIDGENRTMWIFEPSVAEKVFEDYVKDFDLEVLRDEWLDRKDGVKMENGKIVSITMLSGKTFVGKIFIDATYEGDLVATAGVDYHVGREGKEVYGEEWNGVQTSVLHHRHHFGAVKEPVSPYVVPGDPKSGVLPRISAEDPGERHSGDNRVQAYCFRMCLTNHPENRIPFSEPKGYDASQYELMGRIYEAGWRDTFGKFDVIPN
;
A
#
# COMPACT_ATOMS: atom_id res chain seq x y z
N MET A 1 3.94 61.94 -62.29
CA MET A 1 3.69 61.41 -60.97
C MET A 1 2.98 60.07 -61.16
N LYS A 2 3.72 58.92 -61.03
CA LYS A 2 3.19 57.58 -61.07
C LYS A 2 3.20 56.97 -59.69
N LEU A 3 2.00 56.68 -59.21
CA LEU A 3 1.83 56.05 -57.88
C LEU A 3 2.11 54.53 -58.00
N LEU A 4 3.12 54.04 -57.30
CA LEU A 4 3.42 52.62 -57.19
C LEU A 4 2.61 52.03 -56.01
N ARG A 5 1.66 51.13 -56.28
CA ARG A 5 0.95 50.36 -55.24
C ARG A 5 1.76 49.12 -54.96
N LEU A 6 2.28 49.03 -53.70
CA LEU A 6 2.88 47.83 -53.17
C LEU A 6 1.76 46.90 -52.66
N MET A 7 1.63 45.72 -53.27
CA MET A 7 0.80 44.62 -52.77
C MET A 7 1.65 43.80 -51.79
N ALA A 8 1.32 43.80 -50.50
CA ALA A 8 1.88 42.90 -49.52
C ALA A 8 1.14 41.56 -49.58
N VAL A 9 1.83 40.52 -50.03
CA VAL A 9 1.33 39.12 -49.98
C VAL A 9 1.68 38.58 -48.59
N GLY A 10 0.67 38.43 -47.73
CA GLY A 10 0.81 37.79 -46.45
C GLY A 10 0.92 36.27 -46.63
N LEU A 11 2.07 35.72 -46.32
CA LEU A 11 2.30 34.27 -46.25
C LEU A 11 1.72 33.73 -44.93
N PHE A 12 0.55 33.10 -45.02
CA PHE A 12 -0.01 32.34 -43.90
C PHE A 12 0.74 31.00 -43.80
N VAL A 13 1.67 30.87 -42.88
CA VAL A 13 2.28 29.61 -42.52
C VAL A 13 1.33 28.86 -41.60
N PHE A 14 0.57 27.91 -42.16
CA PHE A 14 -0.13 26.92 -41.36
C PHE A 14 0.89 26.02 -40.69
N GLY A 15 1.16 26.26 -39.44
CA GLY A 15 1.93 25.34 -38.59
C GLY A 15 1.11 24.06 -38.39
N PHE A 16 1.39 23.02 -39.16
CA PHE A 16 0.97 21.67 -38.80
C PHE A 16 1.77 21.24 -37.58
N SER A 17 1.19 21.32 -36.37
CA SER A 17 1.68 20.58 -35.23
C SER A 17 1.54 19.10 -35.54
N LEU A 18 2.63 18.46 -35.94
CA LEU A 18 2.70 17.01 -35.92
C LEU A 18 2.59 16.58 -34.42
N HIS A 19 1.36 16.27 -33.97
CA HIS A 19 1.20 15.47 -32.76
C HIS A 19 1.80 14.11 -33.09
N ALA A 20 2.91 13.77 -32.46
CA ALA A 20 3.38 12.40 -32.47
C ALA A 20 2.21 11.55 -31.95
N ALA A 21 1.89 10.47 -32.68
CA ALA A 21 0.82 9.57 -32.24
C ALA A 21 1.16 9.11 -30.79
N GLU A 22 0.22 9.32 -29.88
CA GLU A 22 0.38 8.86 -28.50
C GLU A 22 0.60 7.34 -28.52
N LYS A 23 1.59 6.87 -27.75
CA LYS A 23 1.89 5.45 -27.65
C LYS A 23 0.72 4.72 -27.02
N GLU A 24 0.11 3.79 -27.74
CA GLU A 24 -0.95 2.92 -27.22
C GLU A 24 -0.36 1.66 -26.60
N TYR A 25 -0.83 1.31 -25.41
CA TYR A 25 -0.44 0.08 -24.70
C TYR A 25 -1.57 -0.94 -24.76
N ASP A 26 -1.22 -2.23 -24.77
CA ASP A 26 -2.22 -3.27 -24.57
C ASP A 26 -2.78 -3.22 -23.13
N VAL A 27 -1.91 -2.91 -22.14
CA VAL A 27 -2.30 -2.82 -20.73
C VAL A 27 -1.66 -1.59 -20.10
N VAL A 28 -2.47 -0.78 -19.43
CA VAL A 28 -2.03 0.31 -18.55
C VAL A 28 -2.36 -0.10 -17.12
N VAL A 29 -1.34 -0.21 -16.27
CA VAL A 29 -1.50 -0.54 -14.85
C VAL A 29 -1.31 0.74 -14.04
N TYR A 30 -2.33 1.15 -13.30
CA TYR A 30 -2.27 2.28 -12.39
C TYR A 30 -2.02 1.78 -10.96
N GLY A 31 -0.84 2.13 -10.41
CA GLY A 31 -0.35 1.74 -9.08
C GLY A 31 0.88 0.83 -9.12
N GLY A 32 1.96 1.27 -8.45
CA GLY A 32 3.24 0.56 -8.33
C GLY A 32 3.27 -0.47 -7.20
N THR A 33 2.11 -0.94 -6.73
CA THR A 33 2.00 -1.96 -5.68
C THR A 33 2.53 -3.32 -6.12
N SER A 34 2.65 -4.27 -5.20
CA SER A 34 3.00 -5.66 -5.54
C SER A 34 2.05 -6.25 -6.59
N ALA A 35 0.74 -5.94 -6.48
CA ALA A 35 -0.25 -6.38 -7.45
C ALA A 35 0.01 -5.77 -8.84
N GLY A 36 0.31 -4.46 -8.89
CA GLY A 36 0.57 -3.74 -10.14
C GLY A 36 1.81 -4.27 -10.87
N VAL A 37 2.93 -4.43 -10.16
CA VAL A 37 4.15 -4.96 -10.76
C VAL A 37 3.93 -6.39 -11.29
N ILE A 38 3.29 -7.26 -10.50
CA ILE A 38 3.07 -8.65 -10.91
C ILE A 38 2.05 -8.76 -12.05
N ALA A 39 1.02 -7.90 -12.10
CA ALA A 39 0.12 -7.81 -13.24
C ALA A 39 0.86 -7.43 -14.52
N ALA A 40 1.75 -6.44 -14.44
CA ALA A 40 2.59 -6.02 -15.57
C ALA A 40 3.54 -7.13 -16.02
N VAL A 41 4.18 -7.84 -15.08
CA VAL A 41 5.03 -9.01 -15.39
C VAL A 41 4.23 -10.05 -16.16
N GLN A 42 3.02 -10.40 -15.70
CA GLN A 42 2.20 -11.39 -16.41
C GLN A 42 1.80 -10.89 -17.79
N ALA A 43 1.40 -9.63 -17.94
CA ALA A 43 1.08 -9.05 -19.24
C ALA A 43 2.27 -9.15 -20.22
N LYS A 44 3.48 -8.84 -19.77
CA LYS A 44 4.70 -9.00 -20.58
C LYS A 44 4.96 -10.46 -20.96
N LYS A 45 4.76 -11.41 -20.05
CA LYS A 45 4.90 -12.85 -20.34
C LYS A 45 3.93 -13.31 -21.44
N GLU A 46 2.75 -12.68 -21.53
CA GLU A 46 1.78 -12.93 -22.60
C GLU A 46 2.06 -12.11 -23.87
N GLY A 47 3.23 -11.48 -23.98
CA GLY A 47 3.66 -10.72 -25.16
C GLY A 47 2.94 -9.38 -25.34
N LYS A 48 2.36 -8.81 -24.27
CA LYS A 48 1.65 -7.53 -24.34
C LYS A 48 2.59 -6.35 -24.12
N THR A 49 2.27 -5.23 -24.74
CA THR A 49 2.85 -3.94 -24.39
C THR A 49 2.20 -3.43 -23.10
N VAL A 50 3.01 -3.06 -22.11
CA VAL A 50 2.49 -2.66 -20.80
C VAL A 50 3.29 -1.47 -20.26
N VAL A 51 2.58 -0.59 -19.53
CA VAL A 51 3.16 0.46 -18.71
C VAL A 51 2.59 0.37 -17.31
N VAL A 52 3.43 0.57 -16.29
CA VAL A 52 3.03 0.82 -14.92
C VAL A 52 3.20 2.29 -14.63
N VAL A 53 2.16 2.93 -14.17
CA VAL A 53 2.16 4.36 -13.81
C VAL A 53 1.48 4.54 -12.46
N GLY A 54 2.03 5.36 -11.58
CA GLY A 54 1.41 5.58 -10.28
C GLY A 54 2.14 6.59 -9.41
N SER A 55 1.49 6.94 -8.32
CA SER A 55 2.02 7.87 -7.31
C SER A 55 3.21 7.31 -6.52
N ASP A 56 3.43 6.01 -6.60
CA ASP A 56 4.45 5.31 -5.84
C ASP A 56 5.86 5.72 -6.29
N LYS A 57 6.69 6.09 -5.31
CA LYS A 57 8.14 6.29 -5.52
C LYS A 57 8.90 4.98 -5.43
N HIS A 58 8.42 4.10 -4.55
CA HIS A 58 8.95 2.78 -4.28
C HIS A 58 7.98 1.71 -4.79
N LEU A 59 8.47 0.67 -5.42
CA LEU A 59 7.64 -0.41 -5.94
C LEU A 59 7.38 -1.48 -4.88
N GLY A 60 6.22 -2.13 -4.99
CA GLY A 60 5.85 -3.26 -4.14
C GLY A 60 4.84 -2.93 -3.03
N GLY A 61 4.45 -1.66 -2.89
CA GLY A 61 3.42 -1.24 -1.94
C GLY A 61 3.72 -1.68 -0.51
N LEU A 62 2.79 -2.34 0.16
CA LEU A 62 2.95 -2.79 1.55
C LEU A 62 4.07 -3.83 1.72
N SER A 63 4.36 -4.65 0.72
CA SER A 63 5.43 -5.66 0.81
C SER A 63 6.81 -5.04 0.95
N SER A 64 7.05 -3.89 0.32
CA SER A 64 8.28 -3.10 0.42
C SER A 64 8.18 -1.92 1.39
N GLY A 65 6.96 -1.60 1.85
CA GLY A 65 6.65 -0.47 2.72
C GLY A 65 6.59 -0.82 4.23
N GLY A 66 7.04 -2.00 4.65
CA GLY A 66 7.12 -2.36 6.07
C GLY A 66 6.36 -3.61 6.51
N LEU A 67 5.64 -4.30 5.61
CA LEU A 67 4.99 -5.58 5.90
C LEU A 67 5.85 -6.75 5.42
N GLY A 68 7.06 -6.86 5.96
CA GLY A 68 7.99 -7.96 5.65
C GLY A 68 7.68 -9.28 6.35
N TRP A 69 6.66 -9.31 7.21
CA TRP A 69 6.19 -10.54 7.86
C TRP A 69 4.97 -11.08 7.15
N THR A 70 5.10 -12.22 6.48
CA THR A 70 4.01 -12.80 5.70
C THR A 70 3.13 -13.69 6.56
N ASP A 71 1.83 -13.40 6.57
CA ASP A 71 0.81 -14.25 7.16
C ASP A 71 0.50 -15.39 6.18
N THR A 72 1.26 -16.49 6.28
CA THR A 72 1.29 -17.54 5.24
C THR A 72 0.08 -18.47 5.26
N GLY A 73 -0.50 -18.74 6.42
CA GLY A 73 -1.46 -19.81 6.54
C GLY A 73 -0.91 -21.12 5.95
N ASN A 74 -1.63 -21.72 5.01
CA ASN A 74 -1.13 -22.86 4.26
C ASN A 74 -0.30 -22.39 3.04
N LYS A 75 0.99 -22.21 3.25
CA LYS A 75 1.91 -21.72 2.20
C LYS A 75 2.06 -22.67 1.00
N THR A 76 1.63 -23.93 1.09
CA THR A 76 1.75 -24.89 -0.02
C THR A 76 0.81 -24.55 -1.18
N VAL A 77 -0.26 -23.80 -0.93
CA VAL A 77 -1.21 -23.34 -1.96
C VAL A 77 -0.77 -22.05 -2.67
N ILE A 78 0.26 -21.36 -2.16
CA ILE A 78 0.81 -20.18 -2.80
C ILE A 78 1.62 -20.61 -4.02
N GLY A 79 1.21 -20.20 -5.21
CA GLY A 79 1.78 -20.61 -6.48
C GLY A 79 2.10 -19.44 -7.42
N GLY A 80 2.46 -19.77 -8.66
CA GLY A 80 2.67 -18.80 -9.74
C GLY A 80 3.72 -17.74 -9.42
N LEU A 81 3.46 -16.51 -9.83
CA LEU A 81 4.36 -15.37 -9.61
C LEU A 81 4.50 -14.98 -8.13
N ALA A 82 3.48 -15.25 -7.30
CA ALA A 82 3.60 -15.03 -5.86
C ALA A 82 4.69 -15.92 -5.25
N ARG A 83 4.70 -17.21 -5.62
CA ARG A 83 5.76 -18.13 -5.18
C ARG A 83 7.12 -17.76 -5.75
N ASP A 84 7.19 -17.29 -6.99
CA ASP A 84 8.44 -16.78 -7.59
C ASP A 84 8.99 -15.58 -6.82
N PHE A 85 8.13 -14.67 -6.35
CA PHE A 85 8.55 -13.57 -5.48
C PHE A 85 9.25 -14.08 -4.21
N TYR A 86 8.63 -14.98 -3.45
CA TYR A 86 9.23 -15.54 -2.24
C TYR A 86 10.48 -16.39 -2.53
N HIS A 87 10.57 -16.98 -3.72
CA HIS A 87 11.78 -17.65 -4.17
C HIS A 87 12.92 -16.67 -4.48
N ARG A 88 12.63 -15.52 -5.10
CA ARG A 88 13.60 -14.45 -5.33
C ARG A 88 14.09 -13.84 -4.03
N ILE A 89 13.21 -13.62 -3.05
CA ILE A 89 13.59 -13.23 -1.69
C ILE A 89 14.57 -14.27 -1.10
N TRP A 90 14.24 -15.56 -1.18
CA TRP A 90 15.13 -16.62 -0.69
C TRP A 90 16.51 -16.59 -1.36
N LYS A 91 16.58 -16.31 -2.66
CA LYS A 91 17.85 -16.18 -3.40
C LYS A 91 18.69 -15.01 -2.85
N GLU A 92 18.06 -13.88 -2.55
CA GLU A 92 18.78 -12.76 -1.95
C GLU A 92 19.37 -13.14 -0.60
N TYR A 93 18.58 -13.69 0.31
CA TYR A 93 19.05 -14.14 1.63
C TYR A 93 19.93 -15.42 1.60
N ASN A 94 20.16 -16.00 0.43
CA ASN A 94 21.15 -17.05 0.27
C ASN A 94 22.56 -16.52 -0.09
N LYS A 95 22.69 -15.21 -0.19
CA LYS A 95 23.98 -14.51 -0.38
C LYS A 95 24.47 -14.01 0.97
N ASP A 96 25.77 -14.20 1.24
CA ASP A 96 26.36 -13.80 2.52
C ASP A 96 26.32 -12.28 2.70
N GLU A 97 26.50 -11.52 1.62
CA GLU A 97 26.48 -10.05 1.65
C GLU A 97 25.11 -9.44 2.03
N THR A 98 24.04 -10.21 2.00
CA THR A 98 22.71 -9.72 2.43
C THR A 98 22.57 -9.67 3.95
N TRP A 99 23.44 -10.37 4.67
CA TRP A 99 23.47 -10.43 6.13
C TRP A 99 24.48 -9.44 6.69
N GLU A 100 24.20 -8.16 6.52
CA GLU A 100 25.16 -7.09 6.85
C GLU A 100 25.25 -6.83 8.35
N PHE A 101 24.12 -6.89 9.05
CA PHE A 101 24.02 -6.51 10.46
C PHE A 101 23.74 -7.69 11.40
N GLN A 102 23.57 -8.87 10.87
CA GLN A 102 23.28 -10.08 11.62
C GLN A 102 23.91 -11.30 10.92
N ASP A 103 24.49 -12.24 11.67
CA ASP A 103 24.89 -13.52 11.08
C ASP A 103 23.65 -14.36 10.74
N ARG A 104 23.65 -14.95 9.56
CA ARG A 104 22.54 -15.80 9.08
C ARG A 104 22.21 -16.93 10.07
N SER A 105 23.22 -17.50 10.73
CA SER A 105 23.05 -18.58 11.70
C SER A 105 22.33 -18.15 12.97
N GLU A 106 22.34 -16.86 13.29
CA GLU A 106 21.65 -16.28 14.44
C GLU A 106 20.18 -15.98 14.18
N TYR A 107 19.77 -15.92 12.91
CA TYR A 107 18.39 -15.65 12.55
C TYR A 107 17.53 -16.90 12.64
N GLY A 108 16.71 -16.96 13.70
CA GLY A 108 15.78 -18.07 13.96
C GLY A 108 14.31 -17.74 13.75
N GLY A 109 13.99 -16.73 12.95
CA GLY A 109 12.62 -16.23 12.76
C GLY A 109 11.64 -17.29 12.25
N LYS A 110 10.43 -17.23 12.78
CA LYS A 110 9.32 -18.11 12.40
C LYS A 110 8.07 -17.28 12.20
N GLY A 111 7.39 -17.47 11.05
CA GLY A 111 6.08 -16.89 10.79
C GLY A 111 4.99 -17.93 10.89
N GLN A 112 3.93 -17.68 11.66
CA GLN A 112 2.73 -18.52 11.75
C GLN A 112 3.01 -20.04 11.86
N GLY A 113 3.99 -20.41 12.70
CA GLY A 113 4.36 -21.82 12.93
C GLY A 113 5.30 -22.43 11.91
N THR A 114 5.73 -21.69 10.89
CA THR A 114 6.72 -22.14 9.91
C THR A 114 8.02 -21.33 9.99
N ALA A 115 9.13 -21.96 9.61
CA ALA A 115 10.39 -21.23 9.51
C ALA A 115 10.28 -20.12 8.47
N ALA A 116 10.84 -18.94 8.77
CA ALA A 116 10.91 -17.84 7.83
C ALA A 116 11.69 -18.22 6.57
N ILE A 117 12.79 -18.93 6.75
CA ILE A 117 13.60 -19.50 5.68
C ILE A 117 13.17 -20.96 5.47
N ASP A 118 12.59 -21.24 4.32
CA ASP A 118 12.22 -22.58 3.90
C ASP A 118 13.20 -23.08 2.82
N GLY A 119 14.26 -23.74 3.29
CA GLY A 119 15.33 -24.22 2.40
C GLY A 119 14.89 -25.37 1.49
N GLU A 120 13.95 -26.22 1.92
CA GLU A 120 13.40 -27.32 1.12
C GLU A 120 12.64 -26.79 -0.10
N ASN A 121 11.76 -25.82 0.12
CA ASN A 121 10.96 -25.20 -0.95
C ASN A 121 11.64 -23.98 -1.60
N ARG A 122 12.83 -23.60 -1.11
CA ARG A 122 13.58 -22.43 -1.57
C ARG A 122 12.74 -21.18 -1.61
N THR A 123 12.08 -20.88 -0.48
CA THR A 123 11.24 -19.68 -0.29
C THR A 123 11.58 -19.03 1.05
N MET A 124 11.38 -17.72 1.12
CA MET A 124 11.53 -16.98 2.37
C MET A 124 10.31 -16.09 2.59
N TRP A 125 9.74 -16.16 3.78
CA TRP A 125 8.42 -15.61 4.10
C TRP A 125 8.47 -14.41 5.04
N ILE A 126 9.64 -14.11 5.59
CA ILE A 126 9.90 -12.94 6.42
C ILE A 126 11.16 -12.28 5.87
N PHE A 127 11.10 -10.99 5.62
CA PHE A 127 12.16 -10.27 4.90
C PHE A 127 12.15 -8.77 5.22
N GLU A 128 13.25 -8.12 4.93
CA GLU A 128 13.36 -6.66 4.99
C GLU A 128 12.62 -6.00 3.84
N PRO A 129 11.99 -4.83 4.07
CA PRO A 129 11.35 -4.06 3.01
C PRO A 129 12.27 -3.72 1.84
N SER A 130 13.52 -3.37 2.13
CA SER A 130 14.56 -3.08 1.13
C SER A 130 14.84 -4.23 0.18
N VAL A 131 14.88 -5.46 0.72
CA VAL A 131 15.07 -6.68 -0.07
C VAL A 131 13.83 -6.96 -0.95
N ALA A 132 12.64 -6.73 -0.42
CA ALA A 132 11.42 -6.85 -1.22
C ALA A 132 11.39 -5.84 -2.37
N GLU A 133 11.72 -4.57 -2.09
CA GLU A 133 11.80 -3.53 -3.13
C GLU A 133 12.80 -3.92 -4.21
N LYS A 134 14.00 -4.36 -3.81
CA LYS A 134 15.01 -4.85 -4.76
C LYS A 134 14.46 -5.96 -5.67
N VAL A 135 13.69 -6.90 -5.13
CA VAL A 135 13.08 -7.98 -5.94
C VAL A 135 12.07 -7.41 -6.93
N PHE A 136 11.28 -6.38 -6.57
CA PHE A 136 10.38 -5.72 -7.53
C PHE A 136 11.16 -4.97 -8.60
N GLU A 137 12.27 -4.31 -8.26
CA GLU A 137 13.16 -3.68 -9.24
C GLU A 137 13.81 -4.72 -10.18
N ASP A 138 14.17 -5.90 -9.66
CA ASP A 138 14.68 -6.99 -10.49
C ASP A 138 13.60 -7.49 -11.48
N TYR A 139 12.30 -7.53 -11.08
CA TYR A 139 11.22 -7.80 -12.04
C TYR A 139 11.12 -6.73 -13.13
N VAL A 140 11.22 -5.45 -12.76
CA VAL A 140 11.21 -4.36 -13.75
C VAL A 140 12.30 -4.56 -14.78
N LYS A 141 13.50 -4.88 -14.33
CA LYS A 141 14.68 -5.11 -15.19
C LYS A 141 14.53 -6.38 -16.03
N ASP A 142 14.18 -7.51 -15.41
CA ASP A 142 14.14 -8.82 -16.07
C ASP A 142 13.08 -8.88 -17.20
N PHE A 143 11.99 -8.13 -17.03
CA PHE A 143 10.87 -8.10 -17.98
C PHE A 143 10.82 -6.82 -18.82
N ASP A 144 11.83 -5.96 -18.71
CA ASP A 144 11.86 -4.67 -19.42
C ASP A 144 10.53 -3.92 -19.28
N LEU A 145 10.10 -3.71 -18.01
CA LEU A 145 8.86 -3.00 -17.72
C LEU A 145 9.08 -1.50 -17.82
N GLU A 146 8.20 -0.83 -18.53
CA GLU A 146 8.13 0.64 -18.50
C GLU A 146 7.39 1.06 -17.23
N VAL A 147 8.06 1.80 -16.34
CA VAL A 147 7.52 2.25 -15.05
C VAL A 147 7.70 3.76 -14.92
N LEU A 148 6.58 4.46 -14.69
CA LEU A 148 6.58 5.89 -14.39
C LEU A 148 6.09 6.09 -12.95
N ARG A 149 6.95 6.68 -12.14
CA ARG A 149 6.74 6.91 -10.70
C ARG A 149 6.39 8.36 -10.43
N ASP A 150 5.82 8.61 -9.25
CA ASP A 150 5.41 9.95 -8.80
C ASP A 150 4.43 10.61 -9.78
N GLU A 151 3.58 9.78 -10.42
CA GLU A 151 2.57 10.18 -11.38
C GLU A 151 1.18 9.96 -10.78
N TRP A 152 0.55 11.04 -10.38
CA TRP A 152 -0.75 11.05 -9.72
C TRP A 152 -1.87 11.19 -10.75
N LEU A 153 -2.88 10.33 -10.71
CA LEU A 153 -4.06 10.46 -11.54
C LEU A 153 -4.77 11.80 -11.30
N ASP A 154 -5.13 12.51 -12.36
CA ASP A 154 -6.09 13.58 -12.23
C ASP A 154 -7.48 12.98 -11.96
N ARG A 155 -7.84 12.95 -10.69
CA ARG A 155 -9.11 12.36 -10.22
C ARG A 155 -10.35 13.16 -10.64
N LYS A 156 -10.18 14.35 -11.18
CA LYS A 156 -11.29 15.18 -11.61
C LYS A 156 -11.67 14.94 -13.07
N ASP A 157 -10.70 15.03 -13.95
CA ASP A 157 -10.94 15.01 -15.39
C ASP A 157 -9.98 14.04 -16.13
N GLY A 158 -9.17 13.26 -15.40
CA GLY A 158 -8.08 12.45 -15.97
C GLY A 158 -8.52 11.14 -16.63
N VAL A 159 -9.76 10.68 -16.47
CA VAL A 159 -10.21 9.42 -17.09
C VAL A 159 -11.12 9.70 -18.28
N LYS A 160 -10.66 9.33 -19.48
CA LYS A 160 -11.46 9.43 -20.68
C LYS A 160 -12.19 8.12 -20.96
N MET A 161 -13.52 8.21 -21.03
CA MET A 161 -14.39 7.07 -21.33
C MET A 161 -14.98 7.20 -22.73
N GLU A 162 -15.01 6.10 -23.48
CA GLU A 162 -15.73 6.00 -24.75
C GLU A 162 -16.51 4.68 -24.80
N ASN A 163 -17.81 4.76 -25.07
CA ASN A 163 -18.70 3.59 -25.14
C ASN A 163 -18.60 2.63 -23.93
N GLY A 164 -18.50 3.20 -22.70
CA GLY A 164 -18.39 2.43 -21.46
C GLY A 164 -17.02 1.79 -21.22
N LYS A 165 -15.98 2.20 -21.95
CA LYS A 165 -14.61 1.73 -21.78
C LYS A 165 -13.67 2.90 -21.50
N ILE A 166 -12.71 2.70 -20.62
CA ILE A 166 -11.59 3.64 -20.47
C ILE A 166 -10.73 3.55 -21.73
N VAL A 167 -10.40 4.70 -22.33
CA VAL A 167 -9.51 4.79 -23.50
C VAL A 167 -8.18 5.44 -23.14
N SER A 168 -8.15 6.32 -22.14
CA SER A 168 -6.93 6.91 -21.63
C SER A 168 -7.08 7.38 -20.19
N ILE A 169 -5.92 7.50 -19.53
CA ILE A 169 -5.81 8.15 -18.23
C ILE A 169 -4.76 9.26 -18.30
N THR A 170 -5.04 10.39 -17.66
CA THR A 170 -4.16 11.57 -17.61
C THR A 170 -3.74 11.86 -16.18
N MET A 171 -2.45 12.10 -16.00
CA MET A 171 -1.87 12.41 -14.71
C MET A 171 -1.90 13.92 -14.44
N LEU A 172 -1.75 14.31 -13.18
CA LEU A 172 -1.61 15.73 -12.77
C LEU A 172 -0.42 16.42 -13.43
N SER A 173 0.59 15.65 -13.85
CA SER A 173 1.73 16.14 -14.65
C SER A 173 1.36 16.53 -16.08
N GLY A 174 0.16 16.17 -16.54
CA GLY A 174 -0.31 16.33 -17.93
C GLY A 174 0.06 15.15 -18.85
N LYS A 175 0.79 14.15 -18.37
CA LYS A 175 1.06 12.94 -19.17
C LYS A 175 -0.20 12.12 -19.32
N THR A 176 -0.43 11.62 -20.54
CA THR A 176 -1.58 10.80 -20.89
C THR A 176 -1.13 9.41 -21.36
N PHE A 177 -1.83 8.38 -20.88
CA PHE A 177 -1.58 6.98 -21.23
C PHE A 177 -2.80 6.41 -21.91
N VAL A 178 -2.64 6.02 -23.18
CA VAL A 178 -3.67 5.40 -24.01
C VAL A 178 -3.51 3.89 -23.93
N GLY A 179 -4.61 3.16 -23.74
CA GLY A 179 -4.54 1.70 -23.63
C GLY A 179 -5.82 0.99 -23.97
N LYS A 180 -5.71 -0.32 -24.19
CA LYS A 180 -6.85 -1.21 -24.46
C LYS A 180 -7.50 -1.75 -23.20
N ILE A 181 -6.67 -2.05 -22.18
CA ILE A 181 -7.07 -2.55 -20.87
C ILE A 181 -6.41 -1.68 -19.78
N PHE A 182 -7.18 -1.35 -18.76
CA PHE A 182 -6.71 -0.62 -17.59
C PHE A 182 -6.89 -1.47 -16.35
N ILE A 183 -5.87 -1.49 -15.50
CA ILE A 183 -5.87 -2.22 -14.22
C ILE A 183 -5.63 -1.19 -13.12
N ASP A 184 -6.61 -1.01 -12.22
CA ASP A 184 -6.38 -0.31 -10.96
C ASP A 184 -5.72 -1.26 -9.97
N ALA A 185 -4.48 -1.00 -9.63
CA ALA A 185 -3.70 -1.77 -8.66
C ALA A 185 -3.34 -0.93 -7.43
N THR A 186 -4.05 0.17 -7.20
CA THR A 186 -3.90 1.00 -6.01
C THR A 186 -4.62 0.40 -4.81
N TYR A 187 -4.38 0.94 -3.62
CA TYR A 187 -5.13 0.60 -2.41
C TYR A 187 -6.41 1.42 -2.29
N GLU A 188 -6.42 2.60 -2.89
CA GLU A 188 -7.50 3.59 -2.78
C GLU A 188 -8.62 3.38 -3.81
N GLY A 189 -8.32 2.74 -4.95
CA GLY A 189 -9.27 2.57 -6.03
C GLY A 189 -9.60 3.86 -6.79
N ASP A 190 -8.65 4.78 -6.87
CA ASP A 190 -8.85 6.10 -7.48
C ASP A 190 -9.29 6.01 -8.94
N LEU A 191 -8.73 5.07 -9.69
CA LEU A 191 -9.11 4.85 -11.10
C LEU A 191 -10.52 4.27 -11.21
N VAL A 192 -10.89 3.33 -10.35
CA VAL A 192 -12.25 2.74 -10.29
C VAL A 192 -13.29 3.84 -10.07
N ALA A 193 -13.05 4.68 -9.06
CA ALA A 193 -13.97 5.77 -8.71
C ALA A 193 -14.05 6.83 -9.81
N THR A 194 -12.91 7.23 -10.38
CA THR A 194 -12.87 8.26 -11.44
C THR A 194 -13.48 7.77 -12.74
N ALA A 195 -13.40 6.47 -13.02
CA ALA A 195 -14.06 5.85 -14.18
C ALA A 195 -15.60 5.73 -14.03
N GLY A 196 -16.16 6.05 -12.87
CA GLY A 196 -17.59 5.93 -12.59
C GLY A 196 -18.08 4.49 -12.42
N VAL A 197 -17.18 3.58 -12.05
CA VAL A 197 -17.54 2.20 -11.69
C VAL A 197 -18.15 2.21 -10.28
N ASP A 198 -19.21 1.43 -10.06
CA ASP A 198 -19.83 1.31 -8.75
C ASP A 198 -18.88 0.69 -7.73
N TYR A 199 -18.85 1.25 -6.53
CA TYR A 199 -18.05 0.77 -5.42
C TYR A 199 -18.74 1.02 -4.10
N HIS A 200 -18.35 0.30 -3.06
CA HIS A 200 -18.82 0.47 -1.70
C HIS A 200 -17.72 1.04 -0.80
N VAL A 201 -18.11 1.93 0.11
CA VAL A 201 -17.23 2.49 1.14
C VAL A 201 -17.75 2.12 2.50
N GLY A 202 -16.87 1.62 3.37
CA GLY A 202 -17.21 1.28 4.73
C GLY A 202 -17.56 -0.19 4.92
N ARG A 203 -18.43 -0.47 5.91
CA ARG A 203 -18.82 -1.83 6.27
C ARG A 203 -20.18 -2.16 5.71
N GLU A 204 -20.27 -3.23 4.93
CA GLU A 204 -21.57 -3.77 4.52
C GLU A 204 -22.27 -4.43 5.71
N GLY A 205 -23.58 -4.23 5.83
CA GLY A 205 -24.37 -4.91 6.82
C GLY A 205 -24.59 -6.38 6.49
N LYS A 206 -24.94 -7.18 7.51
CA LYS A 206 -25.25 -8.60 7.33
C LYS A 206 -26.38 -8.85 6.34
N GLU A 207 -27.34 -7.93 6.26
CA GLU A 207 -28.51 -8.02 5.38
C GLU A 207 -28.15 -8.02 3.89
N VAL A 208 -26.96 -7.52 3.51
CA VAL A 208 -26.58 -7.43 2.09
C VAL A 208 -26.29 -8.81 1.50
N TYR A 209 -25.50 -9.63 2.19
CA TYR A 209 -25.06 -10.96 1.71
C TYR A 209 -25.34 -12.09 2.70
N GLY A 210 -25.94 -11.81 3.84
CA GLY A 210 -26.21 -12.83 4.88
C GLY A 210 -24.98 -13.29 5.66
N GLU A 211 -23.86 -12.55 5.58
CA GLU A 211 -22.59 -12.93 6.21
C GLU A 211 -22.59 -12.57 7.70
N GLU A 212 -22.30 -13.57 8.56
CA GLU A 212 -22.37 -13.43 10.02
C GLU A 212 -21.40 -12.37 10.59
N TRP A 213 -20.27 -12.15 9.92
CA TRP A 213 -19.21 -11.28 10.40
C TRP A 213 -19.18 -9.91 9.74
N ASN A 214 -20.16 -9.58 8.91
CA ASN A 214 -20.30 -8.28 8.30
C ASN A 214 -20.86 -7.24 9.27
N GLY A 215 -20.60 -5.98 8.96
CA GLY A 215 -21.06 -4.82 9.70
C GLY A 215 -20.37 -4.62 11.05
N VAL A 216 -21.05 -3.97 11.94
CA VAL A 216 -20.56 -3.65 13.29
C VAL A 216 -20.41 -4.92 14.13
N GLN A 217 -19.24 -5.13 14.74
CA GLN A 217 -18.90 -6.31 15.53
C GLN A 217 -18.34 -5.95 16.92
N THR A 218 -18.99 -5.06 17.65
CA THR A 218 -18.50 -4.52 18.91
C THR A 218 -18.48 -5.49 20.09
N SER A 219 -19.28 -6.55 20.03
CA SER A 219 -19.40 -7.53 21.14
C SER A 219 -18.57 -8.78 20.94
N VAL A 220 -17.83 -8.90 19.83
CA VAL A 220 -17.13 -10.11 19.48
C VAL A 220 -15.63 -9.82 19.37
N LEU A 221 -14.90 -10.28 20.38
CA LEU A 221 -13.44 -10.24 20.40
C LEU A 221 -12.93 -11.68 20.26
N HIS A 222 -12.70 -12.12 19.03
CA HIS A 222 -12.14 -13.46 18.75
C HIS A 222 -10.71 -13.59 19.21
N HIS A 223 -9.95 -12.50 19.17
CA HIS A 223 -8.57 -12.42 19.63
C HIS A 223 -8.52 -11.50 20.85
N ARG A 224 -7.63 -11.83 21.78
CA ARG A 224 -7.40 -10.98 22.94
C ARG A 224 -6.93 -9.60 22.47
N HIS A 225 -7.52 -8.58 23.07
CA HIS A 225 -7.01 -7.22 22.93
C HIS A 225 -5.56 -7.15 23.42
N HIS A 226 -4.69 -6.40 22.74
CA HIS A 226 -3.28 -6.28 23.11
C HIS A 226 -3.06 -5.74 24.53
N PHE A 227 -3.99 -4.94 25.02
CA PHE A 227 -4.01 -4.42 26.38
C PHE A 227 -4.81 -5.30 27.36
N GLY A 228 -5.20 -6.49 26.96
CA GLY A 228 -5.99 -7.42 27.79
C GLY A 228 -5.26 -7.97 29.02
N ALA A 229 -3.95 -7.71 29.14
CA ALA A 229 -3.19 -8.00 30.36
C ALA A 229 -3.36 -6.94 31.46
N VAL A 230 -4.00 -5.81 31.14
CA VAL A 230 -4.33 -4.77 32.14
C VAL A 230 -5.52 -5.29 32.95
N LYS A 231 -5.29 -5.51 34.26
CA LYS A 231 -6.29 -6.11 35.16
C LYS A 231 -7.42 -5.16 35.53
N GLU A 232 -7.10 -3.89 35.64
CA GLU A 232 -8.05 -2.85 36.02
C GLU A 232 -8.54 -2.09 34.78
N PRO A 233 -9.85 -1.77 34.69
CA PRO A 233 -10.39 -0.97 33.60
C PRO A 233 -9.71 0.40 33.52
N VAL A 234 -9.20 0.76 32.35
CA VAL A 234 -8.64 2.09 32.10
C VAL A 234 -9.76 3.01 31.61
N SER A 235 -9.97 4.11 32.32
CA SER A 235 -11.01 5.07 31.97
C SER A 235 -10.68 5.81 30.65
N PRO A 236 -11.62 5.86 29.69
CA PRO A 236 -11.45 6.62 28.46
C PRO A 236 -11.78 8.13 28.62
N TYR A 237 -12.31 8.53 29.77
CA TYR A 237 -12.80 9.89 30.00
C TYR A 237 -11.71 10.83 30.52
N VAL A 238 -11.84 12.12 30.24
CA VAL A 238 -10.92 13.16 30.72
C VAL A 238 -10.78 13.09 32.25
N VAL A 239 -11.90 13.07 32.97
CA VAL A 239 -11.94 12.76 34.39
C VAL A 239 -12.28 11.30 34.53
N PRO A 240 -11.38 10.48 35.12
CA PRO A 240 -11.62 9.04 35.24
C PRO A 240 -12.96 8.73 35.93
N GLY A 241 -13.78 7.91 35.27
CA GLY A 241 -15.10 7.50 35.76
C GLY A 241 -16.24 8.49 35.52
N ASP A 242 -15.98 9.70 34.98
CA ASP A 242 -17.00 10.68 34.65
C ASP A 242 -17.25 10.82 33.14
N PRO A 243 -18.29 10.17 32.58
CA PRO A 243 -18.61 10.29 31.16
C PRO A 243 -18.94 11.72 30.70
N LYS A 244 -19.39 12.61 31.62
CA LYS A 244 -19.73 13.98 31.28
C LYS A 244 -18.50 14.85 31.05
N SER A 245 -17.33 14.41 31.49
CA SER A 245 -16.08 15.11 31.25
C SER A 245 -15.57 15.05 29.80
N GLY A 246 -16.24 14.24 28.95
CA GLY A 246 -15.78 13.97 27.58
C GLY A 246 -14.73 12.86 27.53
N VAL A 247 -14.35 12.46 26.31
CA VAL A 247 -13.35 11.42 26.08
C VAL A 247 -11.97 12.01 25.88
N LEU A 248 -10.94 11.24 26.17
CA LEU A 248 -9.54 11.58 25.90
C LEU A 248 -9.29 11.76 24.41
N PRO A 249 -8.24 12.51 24.02
CA PRO A 249 -7.82 12.60 22.64
C PRO A 249 -7.65 11.22 21.99
N ARG A 250 -7.99 11.12 20.70
CA ARG A 250 -7.95 9.91 19.87
C ARG A 250 -8.92 8.80 20.27
N ILE A 251 -9.88 9.09 21.13
CA ILE A 251 -11.01 8.22 21.44
C ILE A 251 -12.27 8.80 20.78
N SER A 252 -12.99 7.97 20.02
CA SER A 252 -14.29 8.37 19.49
C SER A 252 -15.34 8.29 20.59
N ALA A 253 -16.14 9.36 20.72
CA ALA A 253 -17.33 9.39 21.57
C ALA A 253 -18.59 8.90 20.82
N GLU A 254 -18.47 8.58 19.53
CA GLU A 254 -19.60 8.14 18.72
C GLU A 254 -20.02 6.72 19.08
N ASP A 255 -21.32 6.49 19.02
CA ASP A 255 -21.86 5.13 19.13
C ASP A 255 -21.31 4.26 17.99
N PRO A 256 -20.76 3.09 18.28
CA PRO A 256 -20.27 2.18 17.26
C PRO A 256 -21.37 1.64 16.33
N GLY A 257 -22.63 1.75 16.69
CA GLY A 257 -23.78 1.25 15.95
C GLY A 257 -24.27 -0.14 16.43
N GLU A 258 -25.42 -0.56 15.92
CA GLU A 258 -25.99 -1.86 16.21
C GLU A 258 -25.16 -3.00 15.59
N ARG A 259 -25.08 -4.11 16.29
CA ARG A 259 -24.38 -5.29 15.76
C ARG A 259 -24.95 -5.71 14.41
N HIS A 260 -24.06 -6.02 13.48
CA HIS A 260 -24.36 -6.40 12.10
C HIS A 260 -24.84 -5.27 11.18
N SER A 261 -25.08 -4.06 11.68
CA SER A 261 -25.43 -2.93 10.81
C SER A 261 -24.25 -2.49 9.94
N GLY A 262 -24.56 -2.09 8.71
CA GLY A 262 -23.58 -1.46 7.82
C GLY A 262 -23.38 0.02 8.13
N ASP A 263 -22.24 0.58 7.77
CA ASP A 263 -21.96 2.02 7.83
C ASP A 263 -20.83 2.42 6.87
N ASN A 264 -20.59 3.71 6.73
CA ASN A 264 -19.51 4.25 5.87
C ASN A 264 -18.16 4.41 6.59
N ARG A 265 -17.99 3.81 7.77
CA ARG A 265 -16.75 3.92 8.52
C ARG A 265 -15.70 2.99 7.93
N VAL A 266 -14.48 3.51 7.79
CA VAL A 266 -13.33 2.76 7.30
C VAL A 266 -12.48 2.26 8.46
N GLN A 267 -11.71 1.20 8.19
CA GLN A 267 -10.75 0.66 9.16
C GLN A 267 -9.68 1.70 9.51
N ALA A 268 -9.25 1.70 10.77
CA ALA A 268 -8.10 2.48 11.19
C ALA A 268 -6.82 1.98 10.50
N TYR A 269 -5.98 2.93 10.08
CA TYR A 269 -4.68 2.61 9.46
C TYR A 269 -3.62 2.35 10.52
N CYS A 270 -2.75 1.38 10.23
CA CYS A 270 -1.55 1.13 11.00
C CYS A 270 -0.35 1.86 10.40
N PHE A 271 0.54 2.36 11.27
CA PHE A 271 1.87 2.81 10.86
C PHE A 271 2.87 1.68 11.14
N ARG A 272 3.63 1.29 10.13
CA ARG A 272 4.68 0.29 10.24
C ARG A 272 6.03 0.96 10.10
N MET A 273 6.96 0.58 10.96
CA MET A 273 8.33 1.09 10.94
C MET A 273 9.29 -0.07 11.14
N CYS A 274 10.39 -0.06 10.40
CA CYS A 274 11.52 -0.94 10.69
C CYS A 274 12.37 -0.30 11.77
N LEU A 275 12.65 -1.06 12.81
CA LEU A 275 13.47 -0.65 13.94
C LEU A 275 14.68 -1.56 14.02
N THR A 276 15.80 -1.02 14.47
CA THR A 276 17.02 -1.78 14.70
C THR A 276 17.69 -1.34 16.01
N ASN A 277 18.31 -2.27 16.68
CA ASN A 277 19.21 -2.00 17.79
C ASN A 277 20.68 -1.83 17.34
N HIS A 278 20.98 -2.07 16.05
CA HIS A 278 22.32 -1.90 15.51
C HIS A 278 22.65 -0.41 15.30
N PRO A 279 23.69 0.13 15.97
CA PRO A 279 23.95 1.58 15.94
C PRO A 279 24.21 2.13 14.53
N GLU A 280 24.88 1.36 13.65
CA GLU A 280 25.26 1.78 12.31
C GLU A 280 24.07 1.75 11.33
N ASN A 281 23.03 0.94 11.63
CA ASN A 281 21.80 0.84 10.82
C ASN A 281 20.65 1.67 11.41
N ARG A 282 20.91 2.54 12.38
CA ARG A 282 19.87 3.23 13.14
C ARG A 282 19.83 4.72 12.88
N ILE A 283 18.65 5.23 12.53
CA ILE A 283 18.33 6.64 12.59
C ILE A 283 17.73 6.94 13.96
N PRO A 284 18.36 7.80 14.80
CA PRO A 284 17.83 8.13 16.11
C PRO A 284 16.44 8.76 16.03
N PHE A 285 15.54 8.36 16.92
CA PHE A 285 14.27 9.07 17.10
C PHE A 285 14.51 10.44 17.71
N SER A 286 13.88 11.44 17.12
CA SER A 286 13.79 12.77 17.71
C SER A 286 12.34 13.13 17.94
N GLU A 287 12.09 13.97 18.92
CA GLU A 287 10.76 14.51 19.13
C GLU A 287 10.31 15.31 17.89
N PRO A 288 9.16 14.96 17.27
CA PRO A 288 8.70 15.66 16.09
C PRO A 288 8.23 17.07 16.42
N LYS A 289 8.33 17.97 15.45
CA LYS A 289 7.79 19.33 15.59
C LYS A 289 6.28 19.26 15.86
N GLY A 290 5.84 19.89 16.93
CA GLY A 290 4.44 19.92 17.33
C GLY A 290 3.99 18.68 18.11
N TYR A 291 4.94 17.91 18.67
CA TYR A 291 4.62 16.84 19.60
C TYR A 291 3.83 17.39 20.78
N ASP A 292 2.74 16.69 21.11
CA ASP A 292 1.87 17.02 22.24
C ASP A 292 1.61 15.73 23.02
N ALA A 293 2.22 15.61 24.19
CA ALA A 293 2.10 14.45 25.04
C ALA A 293 0.65 14.18 25.49
N SER A 294 -0.20 15.21 25.56
CA SER A 294 -1.61 15.03 25.96
C SER A 294 -2.40 14.16 25.00
N GLN A 295 -1.96 14.07 23.74
CA GLN A 295 -2.56 13.20 22.73
C GLN A 295 -2.40 11.70 23.05
N TYR A 296 -1.51 11.37 23.96
CA TYR A 296 -1.14 9.99 24.33
C TYR A 296 -1.53 9.64 25.79
N GLU A 297 -2.38 10.46 26.41
CA GLU A 297 -2.83 10.28 27.80
C GLU A 297 -3.39 8.87 28.06
N LEU A 298 -4.20 8.32 27.13
CA LEU A 298 -4.71 6.95 27.27
C LEU A 298 -3.58 5.92 27.38
N MET A 299 -2.51 6.07 26.58
CA MET A 299 -1.36 5.17 26.67
C MET A 299 -0.62 5.31 27.99
N GLY A 300 -0.49 6.54 28.51
CA GLY A 300 0.04 6.79 29.85
C GLY A 300 -0.73 6.03 30.92
N ARG A 301 -2.04 6.12 30.92
CA ARG A 301 -2.92 5.39 31.86
C ARG A 301 -2.80 3.87 31.73
N ILE A 302 -2.63 3.35 30.52
CA ILE A 302 -2.40 1.93 30.28
C ILE A 302 -1.07 1.47 30.90
N TYR A 303 -0.01 2.27 30.78
CA TYR A 303 1.27 2.00 31.46
C TYR A 303 1.15 2.08 33.00
N GLU A 304 0.42 3.08 33.52
CA GLU A 304 0.15 3.20 34.96
C GLU A 304 -0.63 1.99 35.48
N ALA A 305 -1.57 1.48 34.70
CA ALA A 305 -2.32 0.25 35.02
C ALA A 305 -1.47 -1.03 34.92
N GLY A 306 -0.17 -0.91 34.66
CA GLY A 306 0.78 -2.00 34.74
C GLY A 306 1.08 -2.75 33.44
N TRP A 307 0.58 -2.29 32.28
CA TRP A 307 0.97 -2.88 31.00
C TRP A 307 2.46 -2.62 30.72
N ARG A 308 3.19 -3.68 30.34
CA ARG A 308 4.64 -3.61 30.09
C ARG A 308 5.07 -4.33 28.80
N ASP A 309 4.13 -4.95 28.11
CA ASP A 309 4.40 -5.77 26.93
C ASP A 309 4.55 -4.90 25.67
N THR A 310 5.44 -3.91 25.72
CA THR A 310 5.68 -2.96 24.64
C THR A 310 6.21 -3.66 23.38
N PHE A 311 7.03 -4.69 23.57
CA PHE A 311 7.72 -5.39 22.49
C PHE A 311 7.05 -6.71 22.06
N GLY A 312 5.97 -7.13 22.72
CA GLY A 312 5.23 -8.34 22.35
C GLY A 312 4.54 -8.29 20.99
N LYS A 313 4.63 -7.12 20.30
CA LYS A 313 4.10 -6.88 18.96
C LYS A 313 5.18 -6.53 17.93
N PHE A 314 6.41 -6.74 18.28
CA PHE A 314 7.51 -6.60 17.33
C PHE A 314 7.73 -7.93 16.60
N ASP A 315 7.59 -7.89 15.30
CA ASP A 315 7.88 -9.01 14.43
C ASP A 315 9.35 -8.91 14.00
N VAL A 316 10.14 -9.94 14.35
CA VAL A 316 11.59 -9.95 14.09
C VAL A 316 11.83 -10.30 12.63
N ILE A 317 12.38 -9.37 11.87
CA ILE A 317 12.84 -9.55 10.50
C ILE A 317 14.37 -9.66 10.47
N PRO A 318 14.99 -10.18 9.38
CA PRO A 318 16.45 -10.26 9.26
C PRO A 318 17.14 -8.89 9.40
N ASN A 319 18.42 -8.91 9.82
CA ASN A 319 19.26 -7.72 10.07
C ASN A 319 18.61 -6.79 11.12
#